data_73b112f495077872680ce2080d90a1e1
#
_entry.id   73b112f495077872680ce2080d90a1e1
#
_cell.length_a   1.000
_cell.length_b   1.000
_cell.length_c   1.000
_cell.angle_alpha   90.00
_cell.angle_beta   90.00
_cell.angle_gamma   90.00
#
_symmetry.space_group_name_H-M   'P 1'
#
loop_
_entity.id
_entity.type
_entity.pdbx_description
1 polymer ?
#
loop_
_entity_poly.entity_id
_entity_poly.type
_entity_poly.pdbx_seq_one_letter_code
_entity_poly.pdbx_strand_id
1 'polypeptide(L)'
;FPFFVINLVMGLTKLKTPTFFWVSQIGMLAGTIVYVNAGTQLAQIETLSGILSPGLILSFVLLAILPFIGRAIVNRLRARKALEGFQKPASFDTNLIVIGGGSAGLVTAYIAAAVKAKVTLIEKHKMGGDCLNTGCVPSKAIIRSAKFMSHISRSQEFGIKDADASFDFAEVMQRVQDVVTKIEPHDSVERYTNLGVDVIEGEARIVSPWTVEVNGQTISAPNIVVATGARPFVPPIEGLDTVDYLTSDNLWQLREKPQRMVVL
;
A
#
# COMPACT_ATOMS: atom_id res chain seq x y z
N PHE A 1 -3.05 3.35 28.35
CA PHE A 1 -1.82 2.83 29.02
C PHE A 1 -1.72 3.47 30.37
N PRO A 2 -1.37 2.72 31.45
CA PRO A 2 -1.12 3.28 32.77
C PRO A 2 0.04 4.30 32.71
N PHE A 3 -0.12 5.42 33.40
CA PHE A 3 0.83 6.54 33.34
C PHE A 3 2.27 6.15 33.75
N PHE A 4 2.41 5.25 34.73
CA PHE A 4 3.73 4.75 35.16
C PHE A 4 4.48 4.00 34.05
N VAL A 5 3.76 3.27 33.16
CA VAL A 5 4.39 2.57 32.04
C VAL A 5 4.98 3.57 31.04
N ILE A 6 4.26 4.66 30.76
CA ILE A 6 4.77 5.73 29.89
C ILE A 6 6.05 6.32 30.48
N ASN A 7 6.06 6.64 31.77
CA ASN A 7 7.22 7.18 32.45
C ASN A 7 8.42 6.21 32.43
N LEU A 8 8.16 4.92 32.64
CA LEU A 8 9.19 3.89 32.59
C LEU A 8 9.80 3.76 31.19
N VAL A 9 8.97 3.66 30.17
CA VAL A 9 9.41 3.57 28.77
C VAL A 9 10.17 4.79 28.34
N MET A 10 9.70 6.00 28.72
CA MET A 10 10.36 7.25 28.37
C MET A 10 11.72 7.40 29.11
N GLY A 11 11.86 6.83 30.31
CA GLY A 11 13.13 6.75 31.02
C GLY A 11 14.20 5.90 30.32
N LEU A 12 13.77 4.95 29.45
CA LEU A 12 14.68 4.13 28.64
C LEU A 12 15.07 4.82 27.32
N THR A 13 14.49 5.97 27.01
CA THR A 13 14.80 6.72 25.79
C THR A 13 15.95 7.72 26.02
N LYS A 14 16.58 8.22 24.93
CA LYS A 14 17.59 9.29 24.99
C LYS A 14 17.01 10.68 25.26
N LEU A 15 15.74 10.78 25.66
CA LEU A 15 15.08 12.05 25.93
C LEU A 15 15.61 12.66 27.25
N LYS A 16 15.99 13.92 27.21
CA LYS A 16 16.48 14.63 28.44
C LYS A 16 15.33 14.79 29.43
N THR A 17 15.55 14.47 30.70
CA THR A 17 14.55 14.57 31.78
C THR A 17 13.84 15.95 31.86
N PRO A 18 14.53 17.09 31.76
CA PRO A 18 13.85 18.40 31.78
C PRO A 18 12.88 18.56 30.58
N THR A 19 13.26 18.08 29.40
CA THR A 19 12.40 18.15 28.22
C THR A 19 11.17 17.27 28.41
N PHE A 20 11.34 16.06 28.92
CA PHE A 20 10.22 15.16 29.23
C PHE A 20 9.27 15.80 30.26
N PHE A 21 9.82 16.36 31.35
CA PHE A 21 9.04 17.00 32.41
C PHE A 21 8.16 18.12 31.84
N TRP A 22 8.75 19.11 31.18
CA TRP A 22 8.01 20.29 30.70
C TRP A 22 7.01 19.93 29.61
N VAL A 23 7.37 19.05 28.66
CA VAL A 23 6.44 18.60 27.62
C VAL A 23 5.26 17.82 28.20
N SER A 24 5.51 16.98 29.22
CA SER A 24 4.46 16.24 29.91
C SER A 24 3.53 17.18 30.70
N GLN A 25 4.08 18.16 31.44
CA GLN A 25 3.28 19.13 32.22
C GLN A 25 2.38 19.95 31.29
N ILE A 26 2.93 20.53 30.23
CA ILE A 26 2.17 21.34 29.27
C ILE A 26 1.16 20.51 28.53
N GLY A 27 1.56 19.30 28.08
CA GLY A 27 0.69 18.39 27.31
C GLY A 27 -0.51 17.88 28.13
N MET A 28 -0.33 17.65 29.41
CA MET A 28 -1.40 17.20 30.32
C MET A 28 -2.29 18.30 30.83
N LEU A 29 -1.79 19.57 30.88
CA LEU A 29 -2.47 20.68 31.52
C LEU A 29 -3.90 20.89 31.03
N ALA A 30 -4.09 20.90 29.70
CA ALA A 30 -5.41 21.07 29.07
C ALA A 30 -6.37 19.95 29.47
N GLY A 31 -5.91 18.69 29.42
CA GLY A 31 -6.71 17.52 29.81
C GLY A 31 -7.05 17.53 31.29
N THR A 32 -6.08 17.92 32.15
CA THR A 32 -6.26 18.03 33.62
C THR A 32 -7.30 19.08 33.96
N ILE A 33 -7.26 20.28 33.35
CA ILE A 33 -8.23 21.34 33.58
C ILE A 33 -9.63 20.86 33.24
N VAL A 34 -9.83 20.25 32.10
CA VAL A 34 -11.14 19.76 31.68
C VAL A 34 -11.62 18.60 32.57
N TYR A 35 -10.73 17.71 32.97
CA TYR A 35 -11.04 16.58 33.86
C TYR A 35 -11.44 17.07 35.28
N VAL A 36 -10.69 18.01 35.86
CA VAL A 36 -11.00 18.59 37.16
C VAL A 36 -12.32 19.34 37.12
N ASN A 37 -12.55 20.14 36.06
CA ASN A 37 -13.84 20.83 35.89
C ASN A 37 -15.02 19.85 35.76
N ALA A 38 -14.87 18.75 35.00
CA ALA A 38 -15.88 17.72 34.91
C ALA A 38 -16.14 17.08 36.30
N GLY A 39 -15.08 16.80 37.08
CA GLY A 39 -15.20 16.27 38.44
C GLY A 39 -15.91 17.21 39.40
N THR A 40 -15.62 18.51 39.35
CA THR A 40 -16.30 19.51 40.19
C THR A 40 -17.79 19.64 39.83
N GLN A 41 -18.13 19.61 38.54
CA GLN A 41 -19.52 19.62 38.10
C GLN A 41 -20.26 18.34 38.55
N LEU A 42 -19.59 17.19 38.51
CA LEU A 42 -20.16 15.90 38.96
C LEU A 42 -20.44 15.91 40.47
N ALA A 43 -19.56 16.52 41.27
CA ALA A 43 -19.71 16.66 42.73
C ALA A 43 -20.90 17.55 43.16
N GLN A 44 -21.41 18.39 42.26
CA GLN A 44 -22.55 19.30 42.51
C GLN A 44 -23.93 18.67 42.13
N ILE A 45 -23.93 17.42 41.68
CA ILE A 45 -25.16 16.76 41.28
C ILE A 45 -25.89 16.22 42.52
N GLU A 46 -26.94 16.90 42.93
CA GLU A 46 -27.86 16.45 44.01
C GLU A 46 -29.10 15.72 43.50
N THR A 47 -29.41 15.83 42.20
CA THR A 47 -30.59 15.23 41.59
C THR A 47 -30.25 14.62 40.22
N LEU A 48 -31.03 13.61 39.78
CA LEU A 48 -30.88 12.99 38.46
C LEU A 48 -30.96 13.97 37.30
N SER A 49 -31.69 15.08 37.45
CA SER A 49 -31.73 16.16 36.44
C SER A 49 -30.45 16.96 36.34
N GLY A 50 -29.61 16.97 37.38
CA GLY A 50 -28.27 17.62 37.38
C GLY A 50 -27.27 16.96 36.41
N ILE A 51 -27.47 15.66 36.06
CA ILE A 51 -26.65 14.93 35.08
C ILE A 51 -26.74 15.58 33.69
N LEU A 52 -27.87 16.20 33.37
CA LEU A 52 -28.09 16.89 32.09
C LEU A 52 -27.73 18.37 32.15
N SER A 53 -26.96 18.82 33.16
CA SER A 53 -26.53 20.21 33.22
C SER A 53 -25.64 20.57 32.01
N PRO A 54 -25.82 21.75 31.39
CA PRO A 54 -25.06 22.16 30.22
C PRO A 54 -23.54 22.20 30.48
N GLY A 55 -23.13 22.54 31.70
CA GLY A 55 -21.73 22.58 32.12
C GLY A 55 -21.06 21.20 32.15
N LEU A 56 -21.80 20.19 32.64
CA LEU A 56 -21.30 18.81 32.68
C LEU A 56 -21.21 18.22 31.27
N ILE A 57 -22.25 18.38 30.46
CA ILE A 57 -22.25 17.92 29.05
C ILE A 57 -21.11 18.55 28.29
N LEU A 58 -20.92 19.87 28.41
CA LEU A 58 -19.83 20.59 27.74
C LEU A 58 -18.46 20.04 28.16
N SER A 59 -18.26 19.76 29.46
CA SER A 59 -17.00 19.22 29.97
C SER A 59 -16.70 17.83 29.38
N PHE A 60 -17.67 16.94 29.30
CA PHE A 60 -17.50 15.62 28.68
C PHE A 60 -17.26 15.71 27.17
N VAL A 61 -17.97 16.61 26.47
CA VAL A 61 -17.76 16.86 25.04
C VAL A 61 -16.33 17.40 24.80
N LEU A 62 -15.88 18.34 25.61
CA LEU A 62 -14.50 18.86 25.52
C LEU A 62 -13.47 17.75 25.80
N LEU A 63 -13.71 16.91 26.81
CA LEU A 63 -12.82 15.80 27.13
C LEU A 63 -12.72 14.79 25.95
N ALA A 64 -13.85 14.50 25.30
CA ALA A 64 -13.90 13.61 24.14
C ALA A 64 -13.21 14.20 22.90
N ILE A 65 -13.34 15.50 22.68
CA ILE A 65 -12.79 16.18 21.48
C ILE A 65 -11.30 16.51 21.61
N LEU A 66 -10.81 16.76 22.83
CA LEU A 66 -9.43 17.18 23.09
C LEU A 66 -8.35 16.30 22.42
N PRO A 67 -8.43 14.95 22.47
CA PRO A 67 -7.47 14.08 21.79
C PRO A 67 -7.46 14.25 20.26
N PHE A 68 -8.62 14.51 19.66
CA PHE A 68 -8.74 14.73 18.22
C PHE A 68 -8.12 16.06 17.80
N ILE A 69 -8.35 17.12 18.60
CA ILE A 69 -7.71 18.43 18.40
C ILE A 69 -6.19 18.30 18.51
N GLY A 70 -5.70 17.66 19.58
CA GLY A 70 -4.27 17.44 19.79
C GLY A 70 -3.63 16.67 18.61
N ARG A 71 -4.29 15.61 18.17
CA ARG A 71 -3.85 14.84 17.01
C ARG A 71 -3.84 15.66 15.71
N ALA A 72 -4.86 16.49 15.49
CA ALA A 72 -4.94 17.35 14.32
C ALA A 72 -3.81 18.41 14.32
N ILE A 73 -3.52 19.01 15.47
CA ILE A 73 -2.42 19.97 15.64
C ILE A 73 -1.07 19.30 15.36
N VAL A 74 -0.80 18.15 15.98
CA VAL A 74 0.45 17.41 15.80
C VAL A 74 0.64 16.99 14.34
N ASN A 75 -0.42 16.49 13.69
CA ASN A 75 -0.37 16.11 12.28
C ASN A 75 -0.10 17.34 11.39
N ARG A 76 -0.70 18.48 11.68
CA ARG A 76 -0.47 19.72 10.95
C ARG A 76 0.97 20.24 11.11
N LEU A 77 1.52 20.17 12.31
CA LEU A 77 2.92 20.55 12.58
C LEU A 77 3.90 19.61 11.89
N ARG A 78 3.65 18.30 11.92
CA ARG A 78 4.45 17.29 11.21
C ARG A 78 4.40 17.51 9.69
N ALA A 79 3.21 17.74 9.14
CA ALA A 79 3.06 18.03 7.72
C ALA A 79 3.81 19.30 7.30
N ARG A 80 3.74 20.37 8.09
CA ARG A 80 4.50 21.61 7.83
C ARG A 80 6.00 21.34 7.85
N LYS A 81 6.50 20.63 8.86
CA LYS A 81 7.92 20.29 8.97
C LYS A 81 8.40 19.39 7.82
N ALA A 82 7.57 18.45 7.37
CA ALA A 82 7.90 17.59 6.24
C ALA A 82 7.96 18.33 4.89
N LEU A 83 7.28 19.48 4.79
CA LEU A 83 7.27 20.34 3.60
C LEU A 83 8.26 21.50 3.70
N GLU A 84 8.98 21.63 4.83
CA GLU A 84 9.95 22.69 5.04
C GLU A 84 11.11 22.58 4.04
N GLY A 85 11.46 23.68 3.40
CA GLY A 85 12.50 23.71 2.35
C GLY A 85 12.02 23.42 0.93
N PHE A 86 10.76 23.00 0.74
CA PHE A 86 10.19 22.81 -0.59
C PHE A 86 9.23 23.94 -0.95
N GLN A 87 9.36 24.46 -2.16
CA GLN A 87 8.42 25.45 -2.70
C GLN A 87 7.32 24.74 -3.50
N LYS A 88 6.07 25.01 -3.11
CA LYS A 88 4.92 24.48 -3.85
C LYS A 88 4.77 25.20 -5.18
N PRO A 89 4.66 24.51 -6.32
CA PRO A 89 4.39 25.12 -7.61
C PRO A 89 3.11 25.99 -7.60
N ALA A 90 3.13 27.10 -8.32
CA ALA A 90 1.95 27.98 -8.47
C ALA A 90 0.86 27.34 -9.35
N SER A 91 1.26 26.51 -10.31
CA SER A 91 0.39 25.67 -11.16
C SER A 91 0.96 24.28 -11.28
N PHE A 92 0.14 23.31 -11.63
CA PHE A 92 0.51 21.92 -11.80
C PHE A 92 0.29 21.47 -13.24
N ASP A 93 1.18 20.60 -13.74
CA ASP A 93 1.09 20.05 -15.08
C ASP A 93 -0.04 19.03 -15.21
N THR A 94 -0.27 18.28 -14.14
CA THR A 94 -1.30 17.23 -14.05
C THR A 94 -1.96 17.24 -12.67
N ASN A 95 -3.12 16.57 -12.52
CA ASN A 95 -3.81 16.46 -11.23
C ASN A 95 -3.22 15.33 -10.36
N LEU A 96 -2.66 14.31 -11.02
CA LEU A 96 -2.15 13.12 -10.34
C LEU A 96 -0.98 12.54 -11.14
N ILE A 97 0.13 12.28 -10.45
CA ILE A 97 1.21 11.44 -10.95
C ILE A 97 1.10 10.08 -10.26
N VAL A 98 1.14 9.00 -11.05
CA VAL A 98 1.17 7.62 -10.58
C VAL A 98 2.49 6.99 -10.99
N ILE A 99 3.27 6.51 -10.03
CA ILE A 99 4.57 5.86 -10.28
C ILE A 99 4.40 4.37 -10.13
N GLY A 100 4.50 3.65 -11.24
CA GLY A 100 4.35 2.20 -11.37
C GLY A 100 3.05 1.81 -12.08
N GLY A 101 3.17 1.10 -13.20
CA GLY A 101 2.10 0.58 -14.06
C GLY A 101 1.65 -0.84 -13.67
N GLY A 102 1.79 -1.23 -12.42
CA GLY A 102 1.24 -2.47 -11.88
C GLY A 102 -0.22 -2.34 -11.47
N SER A 103 -0.80 -3.38 -10.85
CA SER A 103 -2.23 -3.44 -10.53
C SER A 103 -2.73 -2.23 -9.72
N ALA A 104 -1.96 -1.76 -8.73
CA ALA A 104 -2.35 -0.60 -7.93
C ALA A 104 -2.31 0.70 -8.74
N GLY A 105 -1.25 0.89 -9.54
CA GLY A 105 -1.10 2.09 -10.38
C GLY A 105 -2.12 2.15 -11.50
N LEU A 106 -2.35 1.05 -12.20
CA LEU A 106 -3.34 0.94 -13.28
C LEU A 106 -4.76 1.26 -12.79
N VAL A 107 -5.18 0.66 -11.68
CA VAL A 107 -6.50 0.94 -11.08
C VAL A 107 -6.60 2.40 -10.65
N THR A 108 -5.56 2.96 -10.04
CA THR A 108 -5.54 4.36 -9.63
C THR A 108 -5.67 5.30 -10.83
N ALA A 109 -4.86 5.07 -11.88
CA ALA A 109 -4.88 5.88 -13.10
C ALA A 109 -6.24 5.78 -13.82
N TYR A 110 -6.79 4.56 -13.95
CA TYR A 110 -8.09 4.34 -14.54
C TYR A 110 -9.21 5.10 -13.82
N ILE A 111 -9.29 4.97 -12.49
CA ILE A 111 -10.34 5.62 -11.68
C ILE A 111 -10.20 7.14 -11.78
N ALA A 112 -8.98 7.68 -11.67
CA ALA A 112 -8.75 9.12 -11.77
C ALA A 112 -9.10 9.67 -13.16
N ALA A 113 -8.77 8.96 -14.24
CA ALA A 113 -9.16 9.33 -15.59
C ALA A 113 -10.68 9.27 -15.79
N ALA A 114 -11.36 8.27 -15.22
CA ALA A 114 -12.82 8.13 -15.30
C ALA A 114 -13.55 9.34 -14.70
N VAL A 115 -13.01 9.94 -13.64
CA VAL A 115 -13.53 11.19 -13.05
C VAL A 115 -12.99 12.47 -13.72
N LYS A 116 -12.36 12.34 -14.89
CA LYS A 116 -11.83 13.45 -15.71
C LYS A 116 -10.64 14.19 -15.08
N ALA A 117 -9.93 13.58 -14.17
CA ALA A 117 -8.65 14.11 -13.72
C ALA A 117 -7.59 13.93 -14.81
N LYS A 118 -6.69 14.90 -14.96
CA LYS A 118 -5.51 14.77 -15.79
C LYS A 118 -4.49 13.90 -15.03
N VAL A 119 -4.12 12.75 -15.58
CA VAL A 119 -3.28 11.75 -14.93
C VAL A 119 -2.05 11.45 -15.77
N THR A 120 -0.87 11.46 -15.15
CA THR A 120 0.36 10.95 -15.74
C THR A 120 0.77 9.69 -15.00
N LEU A 121 0.88 8.56 -15.72
CA LEU A 121 1.36 7.28 -15.25
C LEU A 121 2.78 7.05 -15.74
N ILE A 122 3.70 6.72 -14.83
CA ILE A 122 5.10 6.48 -15.17
C ILE A 122 5.44 5.02 -14.87
N GLU A 123 5.89 4.26 -15.87
CA GLU A 123 6.30 2.87 -15.72
C GLU A 123 7.71 2.67 -16.30
N LYS A 124 8.58 1.99 -15.53
CA LYS A 124 9.98 1.80 -15.94
C LYS A 124 10.28 0.48 -16.64
N HIS A 125 9.39 -0.52 -16.55
CA HIS A 125 9.63 -1.87 -17.09
C HIS A 125 8.49 -2.29 -18.00
N LYS A 126 7.48 -2.96 -17.44
CA LYS A 126 6.35 -3.52 -18.18
C LYS A 126 5.04 -3.13 -17.53
N MET A 127 4.13 -2.66 -18.34
CA MET A 127 2.74 -2.46 -17.95
C MET A 127 2.13 -3.77 -17.41
N GLY A 128 1.14 -3.65 -16.51
CA GLY A 128 0.55 -4.79 -15.81
C GLY A 128 1.31 -5.23 -14.55
N GLY A 129 2.60 -4.86 -14.44
CA GLY A 129 3.46 -5.17 -13.30
C GLY A 129 3.49 -6.67 -12.97
N ASP A 130 3.66 -7.01 -11.70
CA ASP A 130 3.75 -8.42 -11.26
C ASP A 130 2.44 -9.19 -11.52
N CYS A 131 1.29 -8.56 -11.39
CA CYS A 131 0.01 -9.24 -11.57
C CYS A 131 -0.10 -9.88 -12.97
N LEU A 132 0.19 -9.13 -14.01
CA LEU A 132 0.14 -9.62 -15.39
C LEU A 132 1.32 -10.54 -15.71
N ASN A 133 2.54 -10.11 -15.36
CA ASN A 133 3.75 -10.71 -15.92
C ASN A 133 4.30 -11.88 -15.10
N THR A 134 4.22 -11.82 -13.76
CA THR A 134 4.90 -12.79 -12.88
C THR A 134 4.04 -13.30 -11.72
N GLY A 135 2.80 -12.85 -11.58
CA GLY A 135 1.96 -13.16 -10.42
C GLY A 135 0.62 -13.78 -10.78
N CYS A 136 -0.42 -12.95 -10.74
CA CYS A 136 -1.82 -13.40 -10.80
C CYS A 136 -2.16 -14.17 -12.06
N VAL A 137 -1.80 -13.66 -13.22
CA VAL A 137 -2.16 -14.24 -14.52
C VAL A 137 -1.45 -15.55 -14.74
N PRO A 138 -0.10 -15.62 -14.69
CA PRO A 138 0.59 -16.87 -14.93
C PRO A 138 0.28 -17.93 -13.85
N SER A 139 0.15 -17.57 -12.59
CA SER A 139 -0.21 -18.52 -11.53
C SER A 139 -1.59 -19.14 -11.75
N LYS A 140 -2.59 -18.33 -12.10
CA LYS A 140 -3.92 -18.85 -12.40
C LYS A 140 -3.94 -19.72 -13.65
N ALA A 141 -3.12 -19.40 -14.65
CA ALA A 141 -3.01 -20.21 -15.87
C ALA A 141 -2.47 -21.62 -15.55
N ILE A 142 -1.39 -21.74 -14.79
CA ILE A 142 -0.83 -23.04 -14.40
C ILE A 142 -1.74 -23.81 -13.44
N ILE A 143 -2.34 -23.13 -12.45
CA ILE A 143 -3.30 -23.73 -11.52
C ILE A 143 -4.48 -24.31 -12.28
N ARG A 144 -4.96 -23.65 -13.33
CA ARG A 144 -6.07 -24.19 -14.17
C ARG A 144 -5.67 -25.48 -14.85
N SER A 145 -4.46 -25.59 -15.41
CA SER A 145 -3.94 -26.82 -16.01
C SER A 145 -3.79 -27.94 -14.96
N ALA A 146 -3.19 -27.62 -13.80
CA ALA A 146 -3.03 -28.57 -12.70
C ALA A 146 -4.39 -29.09 -12.19
N LYS A 147 -5.37 -28.21 -12.06
CA LYS A 147 -6.74 -28.56 -11.65
C LYS A 147 -7.42 -29.48 -12.67
N PHE A 148 -7.18 -29.26 -13.96
CA PHE A 148 -7.72 -30.12 -15.01
C PHE A 148 -7.13 -31.55 -14.92
N MET A 149 -5.80 -31.66 -14.73
CA MET A 149 -5.14 -32.96 -14.51
C MET A 149 -5.66 -33.67 -13.25
N SER A 150 -5.86 -32.92 -12.16
CA SER A 150 -6.47 -33.45 -10.95
C SER A 150 -7.90 -33.95 -11.15
N HIS A 151 -8.68 -33.35 -12.03
CA HIS A 151 -10.02 -33.86 -12.36
C HIS A 151 -9.93 -35.16 -13.17
N ILE A 152 -8.99 -35.26 -14.10
CA ILE A 152 -8.77 -36.49 -14.88
C ILE A 152 -8.36 -37.64 -13.96
N SER A 153 -7.40 -37.44 -13.05
CA SER A 153 -6.95 -38.46 -12.10
C SER A 153 -8.05 -38.93 -11.12
N ARG A 154 -9.10 -38.12 -10.93
CA ARG A 154 -10.26 -38.44 -10.09
C ARG A 154 -11.54 -38.60 -10.91
N SER A 155 -11.43 -39.01 -12.17
CA SER A 155 -12.55 -39.12 -13.13
C SER A 155 -13.71 -39.94 -12.61
N GLN A 156 -13.44 -41.00 -11.84
CA GLN A 156 -14.47 -41.86 -11.25
C GLN A 156 -15.40 -41.13 -10.29
N GLU A 157 -14.91 -40.11 -9.57
CA GLU A 157 -15.75 -39.25 -8.72
C GLU A 157 -16.80 -38.46 -9.52
N PHE A 158 -16.57 -38.29 -10.82
CA PHE A 158 -17.46 -37.60 -11.76
C PHE A 158 -18.29 -38.57 -12.61
N GLY A 159 -18.28 -39.88 -12.27
CA GLY A 159 -19.02 -40.90 -13.01
C GLY A 159 -18.33 -41.35 -14.34
N ILE A 160 -17.09 -40.92 -14.57
CA ILE A 160 -16.29 -41.27 -15.74
C ILE A 160 -15.38 -42.45 -15.37
N LYS A 161 -15.58 -43.62 -16.03
CA LYS A 161 -14.90 -44.84 -15.63
C LYS A 161 -13.40 -44.81 -15.90
N ASP A 162 -13.01 -44.36 -17.09
CA ASP A 162 -11.63 -44.33 -17.56
C ASP A 162 -11.33 -42.95 -18.16
N ALA A 163 -10.31 -42.29 -17.64
CA ALA A 163 -9.75 -41.06 -18.21
C ALA A 163 -8.24 -41.09 -18.02
N ASP A 164 -7.52 -40.91 -19.12
CA ASP A 164 -6.07 -40.80 -19.11
C ASP A 164 -5.65 -39.55 -19.88
N ALA A 165 -4.55 -38.94 -19.47
CA ALA A 165 -3.96 -37.81 -20.13
C ALA A 165 -2.44 -37.77 -19.93
N SER A 166 -1.75 -37.51 -21.01
CA SER A 166 -0.33 -37.11 -20.99
C SER A 166 -0.19 -35.63 -21.24
N PHE A 167 0.90 -35.04 -20.80
CA PHE A 167 1.20 -33.64 -21.05
C PHE A 167 2.70 -33.44 -21.24
N ASP A 168 3.03 -32.46 -22.06
CA ASP A 168 4.37 -31.91 -22.15
C ASP A 168 4.45 -30.70 -21.26
N PHE A 169 5.46 -30.66 -20.39
CA PHE A 169 5.62 -29.56 -19.45
C PHE A 169 5.94 -28.23 -20.14
N ALA A 170 6.74 -28.27 -21.22
CA ALA A 170 7.05 -27.09 -22.01
C ALA A 170 5.80 -26.49 -22.66
N GLU A 171 4.88 -27.33 -23.16
CA GLU A 171 3.61 -26.88 -23.73
C GLU A 171 2.69 -26.26 -22.66
N VAL A 172 2.65 -26.83 -21.45
CA VAL A 172 1.93 -26.22 -20.32
C VAL A 172 2.49 -24.85 -20.00
N MET A 173 3.82 -24.69 -19.94
CA MET A 173 4.45 -23.41 -19.66
C MET A 173 4.30 -22.43 -20.83
N GLN A 174 4.30 -22.91 -22.09
CA GLN A 174 3.98 -22.07 -23.25
C GLN A 174 2.54 -21.53 -23.16
N ARG A 175 1.57 -22.39 -22.84
CA ARG A 175 0.19 -21.94 -22.60
C ARG A 175 0.10 -20.85 -21.54
N VAL A 176 0.93 -20.91 -20.49
CA VAL A 176 0.98 -19.83 -19.47
C VAL A 176 1.39 -18.51 -20.10
N GLN A 177 2.41 -18.51 -20.97
CA GLN A 177 2.85 -17.31 -21.70
C GLN A 177 1.78 -16.81 -22.66
N ASP A 178 1.11 -17.69 -23.37
CA ASP A 178 0.03 -17.33 -24.30
C ASP A 178 -1.15 -16.66 -23.58
N VAL A 179 -1.46 -17.09 -22.34
CA VAL A 179 -2.48 -16.45 -21.52
C VAL A 179 -2.03 -15.06 -21.09
N VAL A 180 -0.75 -14.87 -20.71
CA VAL A 180 -0.21 -13.53 -20.39
C VAL A 180 -0.34 -12.61 -21.59
N THR A 181 0.14 -13.04 -22.77
CA THR A 181 0.06 -12.27 -24.02
C THR A 181 -1.39 -11.92 -24.41
N LYS A 182 -2.34 -12.85 -24.17
CA LYS A 182 -3.76 -12.60 -24.43
C LYS A 182 -4.36 -11.51 -23.52
N ILE A 183 -3.86 -11.40 -22.29
CA ILE A 183 -4.36 -10.42 -21.31
C ILE A 183 -3.65 -9.07 -21.44
N GLU A 184 -2.38 -9.06 -21.86
CA GLU A 184 -1.52 -7.89 -21.98
C GLU A 184 -2.20 -6.65 -22.62
N PRO A 185 -3.00 -6.74 -23.69
CA PRO A 185 -3.68 -5.59 -24.28
C PRO A 185 -4.60 -4.84 -23.33
N HIS A 186 -5.10 -5.51 -22.28
CA HIS A 186 -5.94 -4.88 -21.27
C HIS A 186 -5.17 -3.95 -20.32
N ASP A 187 -3.86 -4.12 -20.22
CA ASP A 187 -2.97 -3.32 -19.37
C ASP A 187 -1.96 -2.51 -20.22
N SER A 188 -2.18 -2.39 -21.53
CA SER A 188 -1.24 -1.76 -22.46
C SER A 188 -1.21 -0.23 -22.36
N VAL A 189 -0.09 0.36 -22.78
CA VAL A 189 0.08 1.82 -22.93
C VAL A 189 -1.03 2.39 -23.82
N GLU A 190 -1.31 1.74 -24.97
CA GLU A 190 -2.35 2.16 -25.92
C GLU A 190 -3.73 2.27 -25.24
N ARG A 191 -4.12 1.25 -24.48
CA ARG A 191 -5.41 1.29 -23.79
C ARG A 191 -5.49 2.43 -22.79
N TYR A 192 -4.46 2.65 -21.97
CA TYR A 192 -4.47 3.70 -20.96
C TYR A 192 -4.42 5.10 -21.58
N THR A 193 -3.70 5.27 -22.68
CA THR A 193 -3.72 6.50 -23.46
C THR A 193 -5.12 6.78 -24.02
N ASN A 194 -5.81 5.76 -24.55
CA ASN A 194 -7.19 5.88 -25.02
C ASN A 194 -8.19 6.21 -23.88
N LEU A 195 -7.88 5.84 -22.65
CA LEU A 195 -8.64 6.23 -21.45
C LEU A 195 -8.35 7.65 -20.97
N GLY A 196 -7.40 8.36 -21.60
CA GLY A 196 -7.03 9.73 -21.26
C GLY A 196 -5.94 9.84 -20.21
N VAL A 197 -5.17 8.76 -19.99
CA VAL A 197 -3.98 8.76 -19.14
C VAL A 197 -2.75 9.07 -20.01
N ASP A 198 -1.94 10.02 -19.57
CA ASP A 198 -0.64 10.29 -20.16
C ASP A 198 0.35 9.26 -19.61
N VAL A 199 0.84 8.33 -20.45
CA VAL A 199 1.74 7.24 -20.04
C VAL A 199 3.17 7.56 -20.48
N ILE A 200 4.09 7.55 -19.52
CA ILE A 200 5.52 7.79 -19.77
C ILE A 200 6.31 6.55 -19.38
N GLU A 201 7.05 6.01 -20.32
CA GLU A 201 7.99 4.93 -20.06
C GLU A 201 9.32 5.52 -19.58
N GLY A 202 9.73 5.16 -18.35
CA GLY A 202 10.95 5.65 -17.75
C GLY A 202 11.02 5.47 -16.24
N GLU A 203 12.21 5.67 -15.70
CA GLU A 203 12.43 5.62 -14.26
C GLU A 203 12.09 6.97 -13.61
N ALA A 204 11.13 6.95 -12.70
CA ALA A 204 10.69 8.12 -11.98
C ALA A 204 11.53 8.38 -10.73
N ARG A 205 11.92 9.64 -10.52
CA ARG A 205 12.57 10.10 -9.29
C ARG A 205 11.75 11.22 -8.65
N ILE A 206 11.28 11.02 -7.44
CA ILE A 206 10.59 12.07 -6.68
C ILE A 206 11.63 13.07 -6.20
N VAL A 207 11.54 14.32 -6.63
CA VAL A 207 12.49 15.39 -6.29
C VAL A 207 11.92 16.38 -5.29
N SER A 208 10.59 16.44 -5.18
CA SER A 208 9.88 17.22 -4.14
C SER A 208 8.53 16.57 -3.82
N PRO A 209 7.80 17.04 -2.80
CA PRO A 209 6.44 16.57 -2.53
C PRO A 209 5.45 16.71 -3.68
N TRP A 210 5.78 17.48 -4.70
CA TRP A 210 4.91 17.79 -5.82
C TRP A 210 5.53 17.54 -7.20
N THR A 211 6.80 17.16 -7.26
CA THR A 211 7.53 17.05 -8.53
C THR A 211 8.24 15.73 -8.68
N VAL A 212 8.15 15.17 -9.87
CA VAL A 212 8.79 13.94 -10.29
C VAL A 212 9.63 14.22 -11.53
N GLU A 213 10.84 13.72 -11.57
CA GLU A 213 11.72 13.74 -12.72
C GLU A 213 11.69 12.39 -13.43
N VAL A 214 11.52 12.39 -14.74
CA VAL A 214 11.57 11.21 -15.59
C VAL A 214 12.16 11.60 -16.96
N ASN A 215 13.11 10.83 -17.48
CA ASN A 215 13.75 11.08 -18.79
C ASN A 215 14.29 12.52 -18.96
N GLY A 216 14.78 13.14 -17.86
CA GLY A 216 15.26 14.52 -17.86
C GLY A 216 14.16 15.60 -17.87
N GLN A 217 12.91 15.22 -17.81
CA GLN A 217 11.77 16.13 -17.68
C GLN A 217 11.27 16.16 -16.25
N THR A 218 10.83 17.32 -15.79
CA THR A 218 10.21 17.49 -14.47
C THR A 218 8.70 17.70 -14.66
N ILE A 219 7.91 16.89 -13.99
CA ILE A 219 6.44 16.94 -14.03
C ILE A 219 5.94 17.23 -12.61
N SER A 220 4.94 18.10 -12.50
CA SER A 220 4.38 18.52 -11.22
C SER A 220 2.91 18.13 -11.07
N ALA A 221 2.55 17.69 -9.84
CA ALA A 221 1.16 17.40 -9.47
C ALA A 221 0.91 17.72 -7.99
N PRO A 222 -0.33 18.04 -7.61
CA PRO A 222 -0.70 18.19 -6.20
C PRO A 222 -0.63 16.85 -5.43
N ASN A 223 -0.72 15.72 -6.13
CA ASN A 223 -0.69 14.38 -5.54
C ASN A 223 0.21 13.45 -6.35
N ILE A 224 1.01 12.67 -5.64
CA ILE A 224 1.87 11.63 -6.21
C ILE A 224 1.50 10.31 -5.51
N VAL A 225 1.17 9.30 -6.31
CA VAL A 225 0.91 7.94 -5.84
C VAL A 225 2.10 7.06 -6.17
N VAL A 226 2.70 6.47 -5.14
CA VAL A 226 3.81 5.53 -5.27
C VAL A 226 3.23 4.12 -5.27
N ALA A 227 3.22 3.48 -6.45
CA ALA A 227 2.69 2.14 -6.70
C ALA A 227 3.76 1.22 -7.32
N THR A 228 4.99 1.34 -6.84
CA THR A 228 6.20 0.73 -7.43
C THR A 228 6.32 -0.77 -7.20
N GLY A 229 5.38 -1.39 -6.49
CA GLY A 229 5.40 -2.82 -6.19
C GLY A 229 6.53 -3.23 -5.25
N ALA A 230 6.87 -4.52 -5.30
CA ALA A 230 7.95 -5.12 -4.53
C ALA A 230 8.67 -6.18 -5.36
N ARG A 231 9.78 -6.69 -4.86
CA ARG A 231 10.46 -7.86 -5.40
C ARG A 231 10.39 -9.02 -4.41
N PRO A 232 10.45 -10.28 -4.86
CA PRO A 232 10.54 -11.41 -3.97
C PRO A 232 11.73 -11.25 -3.01
N PHE A 233 11.46 -11.43 -1.73
CA PHE A 233 12.53 -11.45 -0.73
C PHE A 233 13.20 -12.83 -0.74
N VAL A 234 14.50 -12.83 -0.99
CA VAL A 234 15.32 -14.04 -0.89
C VAL A 234 16.03 -14.01 0.47
N PRO A 235 15.72 -14.93 1.38
CA PRO A 235 16.32 -14.94 2.70
C PRO A 235 17.83 -15.26 2.60
N PRO A 236 18.68 -14.68 3.49
CA PRO A 236 20.13 -14.92 3.49
C PRO A 236 20.46 -16.29 4.12
N ILE A 237 20.13 -17.36 3.39
CA ILE A 237 20.44 -18.73 3.77
C ILE A 237 21.82 -19.05 3.22
N GLU A 238 22.70 -19.58 4.09
CA GLU A 238 24.06 -19.98 3.72
C GLU A 238 24.03 -21.02 2.58
N GLY A 239 24.76 -20.73 1.49
CA GLY A 239 24.83 -21.59 0.32
C GLY A 239 23.70 -21.41 -0.70
N LEU A 240 22.68 -20.61 -0.43
CA LEU A 240 21.58 -20.39 -1.36
C LEU A 240 22.04 -19.66 -2.65
N ASP A 241 23.07 -18.85 -2.53
CA ASP A 241 23.73 -18.13 -3.65
C ASP A 241 24.53 -19.05 -4.57
N THR A 242 24.78 -20.31 -4.15
CA THR A 242 25.51 -21.30 -4.95
C THR A 242 24.60 -22.24 -5.75
N VAL A 243 23.29 -22.09 -5.62
CA VAL A 243 22.29 -22.93 -6.29
C VAL A 243 21.35 -22.08 -7.15
N ASP A 244 20.87 -22.66 -8.23
CA ASP A 244 19.83 -22.02 -9.05
C ASP A 244 18.49 -22.11 -8.29
N TYR A 245 18.05 -20.99 -7.75
CA TYR A 245 16.74 -20.91 -7.10
C TYR A 245 15.73 -20.17 -7.96
N LEU A 246 14.48 -20.49 -7.73
CA LEU A 246 13.34 -19.88 -8.41
C LEU A 246 12.61 -18.92 -7.48
N THR A 247 12.14 -17.83 -8.06
CA THR A 247 11.20 -16.90 -7.44
C THR A 247 10.01 -16.68 -8.38
N SER A 248 9.05 -15.89 -7.98
CA SER A 248 7.97 -15.47 -8.89
C SER A 248 8.48 -14.72 -10.12
N ASP A 249 9.67 -14.15 -10.10
CA ASP A 249 10.20 -13.39 -11.24
C ASP A 249 10.71 -14.30 -12.38
N ASN A 250 11.22 -15.49 -12.08
CA ASN A 250 11.87 -16.36 -13.06
C ASN A 250 11.23 -17.75 -13.25
N LEU A 251 10.33 -18.17 -12.34
CA LEU A 251 9.63 -19.46 -12.40
C LEU A 251 8.95 -19.71 -13.76
N TRP A 252 8.41 -18.68 -14.38
CA TRP A 252 7.63 -18.76 -15.61
C TRP A 252 8.46 -19.04 -16.87
N GLN A 253 9.79 -18.99 -16.76
CA GLN A 253 10.74 -19.28 -17.82
C GLN A 253 11.10 -20.76 -17.92
N LEU A 254 10.71 -21.57 -16.93
CA LEU A 254 10.95 -23.01 -16.94
C LEU A 254 10.34 -23.67 -18.19
N ARG A 255 11.11 -24.58 -18.80
CA ARG A 255 10.66 -25.43 -19.92
C ARG A 255 10.82 -26.89 -19.61
N GLU A 256 11.66 -27.23 -18.63
CA GLU A 256 11.86 -28.60 -18.16
C GLU A 256 11.24 -28.77 -16.78
N LYS A 257 10.52 -29.87 -16.60
CA LYS A 257 9.91 -30.19 -15.31
C LYS A 257 10.98 -30.58 -14.30
N PRO A 258 11.14 -29.86 -13.19
CA PRO A 258 12.05 -30.25 -12.13
C PRO A 258 11.67 -31.64 -11.58
N GLN A 259 12.66 -32.53 -11.44
CA GLN A 259 12.42 -33.85 -10.85
C GLN A 259 12.12 -33.76 -9.35
N ARG A 260 12.75 -32.80 -8.65
CA ARG A 260 12.54 -32.50 -7.24
C ARG A 260 12.59 -30.99 -7.04
N MET A 261 11.72 -30.49 -6.18
CA MET A 261 11.66 -29.08 -5.82
C MET A 261 11.40 -28.98 -4.33
N VAL A 262 12.11 -28.05 -3.68
CA VAL A 262 11.86 -27.64 -2.30
C VAL A 262 11.25 -26.26 -2.34
N VAL A 263 10.19 -26.04 -1.58
CA VAL A 263 9.54 -24.72 -1.42
C VAL A 263 9.84 -24.22 -0.01
N LEU A 264 10.41 -23.03 0.09
CA LEU A 264 10.78 -22.37 1.34
C LEU A 264 9.72 -21.34 1.74
#